data_cc37eb8855d8879c6aa16e91312b760f
#
_entry.id   cc37eb8855d8879c6aa16e91312b760f
#
_cell.length_a   1.000
_cell.length_b   1.000
_cell.length_c   1.000
_cell.angle_alpha   90.00
_cell.angle_beta   90.00
_cell.angle_gamma   90.00
#
_symmetry.space_group_name_H-M   'P 1'
#
loop_
_entity.id
_entity.type
_entity.pdbx_description
1 polymer ?
#
loop_
_entity_poly.entity_id
_entity_poly.type
_entity_poly.pdbx_seq_one_letter_code
_entity_poly.pdbx_strand_id
1 'polypeptide(L)'
;TSGSTGTPKGAGNSHDGITNRLSWMQDVLKLTEEDRILQKTAIGFDVSVWEWVLPLLVGSRLIIAAPGGHKDPVYLSRIIDEQSITVINFVPSMLSVFVDHLEEGCCSSLRQIVTSGEALSGSLQQQTFDVLPHTTLWNLYGPSEAAIDVSYSHCSSNDTGSSPPIGSPIWNTQLYILDPTLTPVPDGIAGELYIGGAGLARGYHGRSGLTSERFIACPFGVDGSRMYRTGDLARRRHDGEIEYLGRIDDQVKVRGFRIELGEIEACLLSSFDTLSQAAVLVKEVQGDKRIIAYVVPHAGMDAPDTGDLRSRLGVMLPEYMVPGAFVVLDGLPLTPNGKLDRRALPDAEFTGDVYVAPRTAQEALLCGLYAEVTGVERVGIHDSFFSIGGHSLLAMKVIASLRDKVGSEIPLRIVFEYPTPEGLASQITHNTSWPYNPLLPLQTKGTKLPIFCVHPGGGFGTVYQNLSHALGPDQPVWAFQARGIGQEEALHESMDHMIEEYIAAMRSVQ
;
A
#
# COMPACT_ATOMS: atom_id res chain seq x y z
N THR A 1 -0.44 -12.88 4.48
CA THR A 1 -1.64 -12.08 4.17
C THR A 1 -2.42 -11.81 5.45
N SER A 2 -3.19 -10.72 5.50
CA SER A 2 -4.11 -10.41 6.61
C SER A 2 -5.10 -11.57 6.87
N GLY A 3 -5.51 -11.75 8.11
CA GLY A 3 -6.39 -12.84 8.52
C GLY A 3 -7.70 -12.34 9.13
N SER A 4 -8.85 -12.86 8.68
CA SER A 4 -10.19 -12.51 9.19
C SER A 4 -10.39 -12.69 10.70
N THR A 5 -9.45 -13.37 11.37
CA THR A 5 -9.45 -13.61 12.83
C THR A 5 -8.45 -12.77 13.60
N GLY A 6 -7.94 -11.67 13.02
CA GLY A 6 -7.01 -10.76 13.67
C GLY A 6 -5.56 -11.24 13.73
N THR A 7 -5.21 -12.38 13.10
CA THR A 7 -3.82 -12.85 13.02
C THR A 7 -3.45 -13.18 11.58
N PRO A 8 -2.27 -12.72 11.09
CA PRO A 8 -1.82 -13.01 9.73
C PRO A 8 -1.80 -14.49 9.39
N LYS A 9 -2.08 -14.81 8.14
CA LYS A 9 -2.08 -16.18 7.62
C LYS A 9 -0.98 -16.37 6.57
N GLY A 10 -0.19 -17.44 6.67
CA GLY A 10 0.86 -17.80 5.71
C GLY A 10 0.35 -18.82 4.70
N ALA A 11 0.31 -18.45 3.40
CA ALA A 11 0.02 -19.39 2.32
C ALA A 11 1.30 -20.11 1.90
N GLY A 12 1.29 -21.46 1.91
CA GLY A 12 2.45 -22.29 1.58
C GLY A 12 2.55 -22.59 0.09
N ASN A 13 3.18 -21.72 -0.69
CA ASN A 13 3.39 -21.92 -2.12
C ASN A 13 4.54 -22.92 -2.38
N SER A 14 4.41 -23.69 -3.47
CA SER A 14 5.44 -24.63 -3.93
C SER A 14 6.37 -23.97 -4.96
N HIS A 15 7.57 -24.53 -5.11
CA HIS A 15 8.48 -24.14 -6.19
C HIS A 15 7.86 -24.39 -7.56
N ASP A 16 7.07 -25.45 -7.73
CA ASP A 16 6.40 -25.77 -9.01
C ASP A 16 5.42 -24.66 -9.42
N GLY A 17 4.64 -24.13 -8.47
CA GLY A 17 3.72 -23.02 -8.72
C GLY A 17 4.46 -21.76 -9.16
N ILE A 18 5.53 -21.40 -8.46
CA ILE A 18 6.35 -20.23 -8.82
C ILE A 18 7.06 -20.45 -10.16
N THR A 19 7.61 -21.63 -10.42
CA THR A 19 8.25 -21.95 -11.71
C THR A 19 7.26 -21.86 -12.86
N ASN A 20 6.06 -22.43 -12.70
CA ASN A 20 4.99 -22.33 -13.70
C ASN A 20 4.67 -20.86 -14.03
N ARG A 21 4.49 -20.05 -13.00
CA ARG A 21 4.16 -18.60 -13.16
C ARG A 21 5.30 -17.84 -13.84
N LEU A 22 6.56 -18.05 -13.44
CA LEU A 22 7.70 -17.37 -14.03
C LEU A 22 7.96 -17.79 -15.48
N SER A 23 7.82 -19.08 -15.79
CA SER A 23 7.97 -19.60 -17.15
C SER A 23 6.91 -19.05 -18.09
N TRP A 24 5.65 -19.00 -17.62
CA TRP A 24 4.58 -18.33 -18.35
C TRP A 24 4.88 -16.85 -18.59
N MET A 25 5.33 -16.13 -17.54
CA MET A 25 5.61 -14.70 -17.64
C MET A 25 6.74 -14.41 -18.63
N GLN A 26 7.77 -15.26 -18.65
CA GLN A 26 8.84 -15.16 -19.65
C GLN A 26 8.32 -15.35 -21.07
N ASP A 27 7.40 -16.29 -21.29
CA ASP A 27 6.81 -16.49 -22.60
C ASP A 27 5.98 -15.29 -23.07
N VAL A 28 5.28 -14.62 -22.14
CA VAL A 28 4.43 -13.46 -22.45
C VAL A 28 5.28 -12.20 -22.62
N LEU A 29 6.15 -11.88 -21.68
CA LEU A 29 6.94 -10.65 -21.69
C LEU A 29 8.11 -10.70 -22.67
N LYS A 30 8.56 -11.89 -23.10
CA LYS A 30 9.70 -12.09 -24.04
C LYS A 30 10.94 -11.31 -23.61
N LEU A 31 11.28 -11.42 -22.32
CA LEU A 31 12.47 -10.74 -21.79
C LEU A 31 13.76 -11.30 -22.40
N THR A 32 14.74 -10.43 -22.58
CA THR A 32 16.06 -10.74 -23.11
C THR A 32 17.17 -10.25 -22.15
N GLU A 33 18.42 -10.58 -22.42
CA GLU A 33 19.57 -10.08 -21.66
C GLU A 33 19.75 -8.55 -21.76
N GLU A 34 19.11 -7.90 -22.75
CA GLU A 34 19.14 -6.45 -22.92
C GLU A 34 18.12 -5.74 -22.01
N ASP A 35 17.14 -6.46 -21.46
CA ASP A 35 16.12 -5.88 -20.60
C ASP A 35 16.67 -5.48 -19.23
N ARG A 36 16.04 -4.47 -18.65
CA ARG A 36 16.37 -3.92 -17.34
C ARG A 36 15.09 -3.82 -16.52
N ILE A 37 15.04 -4.63 -15.47
CA ILE A 37 13.87 -4.75 -14.60
C ILE A 37 14.15 -4.02 -13.29
N LEU A 38 13.22 -3.14 -12.89
CA LEU A 38 13.32 -2.44 -11.62
C LEU A 38 12.67 -3.26 -10.50
N GLN A 39 13.47 -3.70 -9.53
CA GLN A 39 12.97 -4.25 -8.27
C GLN A 39 12.66 -3.10 -7.33
N LYS A 40 11.38 -2.85 -7.08
CA LYS A 40 10.90 -1.81 -6.18
C LYS A 40 9.80 -2.27 -5.23
N THR A 41 9.14 -3.38 -5.54
CA THR A 41 8.09 -3.92 -4.68
C THR A 41 8.70 -4.48 -3.39
N ALA A 42 8.14 -4.11 -2.25
CA ALA A 42 8.64 -4.61 -0.96
C ALA A 42 8.62 -6.15 -0.92
N ILE A 43 9.70 -6.76 -0.43
CA ILE A 43 9.91 -8.22 -0.42
C ILE A 43 8.79 -8.98 0.35
N GLY A 44 8.10 -8.31 1.27
CA GLY A 44 6.94 -8.86 1.97
C GLY A 44 5.71 -9.14 1.09
N PHE A 45 5.69 -8.65 -0.16
CA PHE A 45 4.67 -8.96 -1.17
C PHE A 45 5.17 -10.03 -2.12
N ASP A 46 4.33 -11.01 -2.41
CA ASP A 46 4.64 -12.12 -3.32
C ASP A 46 4.91 -11.67 -4.76
N VAL A 47 4.29 -10.59 -5.22
CA VAL A 47 4.56 -9.95 -6.51
C VAL A 47 6.04 -9.59 -6.66
N SER A 48 6.75 -9.22 -5.59
CA SER A 48 8.17 -8.90 -5.65
C SER A 48 9.03 -10.03 -6.18
N VAL A 49 8.59 -11.29 -6.02
CA VAL A 49 9.38 -12.48 -6.37
C VAL A 49 9.77 -12.48 -7.84
N TRP A 50 8.87 -12.12 -8.75
CA TRP A 50 9.21 -12.10 -10.16
C TRP A 50 10.16 -10.95 -10.55
N GLU A 51 10.09 -9.80 -9.85
CA GLU A 51 10.95 -8.65 -10.13
C GLU A 51 12.44 -8.99 -9.96
N TRP A 52 12.77 -9.87 -9.01
CA TRP A 52 14.18 -10.24 -8.76
C TRP A 52 14.56 -11.63 -9.25
N VAL A 53 13.62 -12.59 -9.37
CA VAL A 53 13.95 -13.95 -9.87
C VAL A 53 14.00 -13.99 -11.39
N LEU A 54 13.01 -13.40 -12.06
CA LEU A 54 12.89 -13.51 -13.51
C LEU A 54 14.09 -12.90 -14.25
N PRO A 55 14.63 -11.73 -13.87
CA PRO A 55 15.88 -11.22 -14.47
C PRO A 55 17.03 -12.19 -14.40
N LEU A 56 17.20 -12.87 -13.26
CA LEU A 56 18.27 -13.84 -13.06
C LEU A 56 18.09 -15.11 -13.91
N LEU A 57 16.85 -15.51 -14.16
CA LEU A 57 16.56 -16.67 -15.02
C LEU A 57 16.89 -16.42 -16.50
N VAL A 58 16.69 -15.20 -16.97
CA VAL A 58 16.85 -14.86 -18.39
C VAL A 58 18.18 -14.14 -18.70
N GLY A 59 18.98 -13.82 -17.67
CA GLY A 59 20.25 -13.11 -17.83
C GLY A 59 20.08 -11.60 -18.08
N SER A 60 18.89 -11.04 -17.83
CA SER A 60 18.66 -9.60 -17.92
C SER A 60 19.17 -8.85 -16.68
N ARG A 61 19.20 -7.52 -16.75
CA ARG A 61 19.76 -6.71 -15.67
C ARG A 61 18.70 -6.41 -14.61
N LEU A 62 18.99 -6.77 -13.37
CA LEU A 62 18.22 -6.39 -12.18
C LEU A 62 18.74 -5.04 -11.65
N ILE A 63 17.86 -4.04 -11.59
CA ILE A 63 18.12 -2.74 -10.97
C ILE A 63 17.33 -2.69 -9.66
N ILE A 64 17.97 -2.35 -8.56
CA ILE A 64 17.34 -2.27 -7.23
C ILE A 64 17.04 -0.81 -6.93
N ALA A 65 15.77 -0.50 -6.67
CA ALA A 65 15.35 0.84 -6.28
C ALA A 65 15.92 1.22 -4.90
N ALA A 66 16.23 2.49 -4.72
CA ALA A 66 16.62 3.01 -3.41
C ALA A 66 15.50 2.75 -2.39
N PRO A 67 15.86 2.56 -1.10
CA PRO A 67 14.88 2.40 -0.04
C PRO A 67 13.88 3.57 0.00
N GLY A 68 12.58 3.24 -0.02
CA GLY A 68 11.52 4.26 -0.08
C GLY A 68 11.24 4.82 -1.48
N GLY A 69 12.16 4.67 -2.44
CA GLY A 69 12.03 5.19 -3.81
C GLY A 69 10.80 4.67 -4.56
N HIS A 70 10.31 3.48 -4.21
CA HIS A 70 9.07 2.94 -4.79
C HIS A 70 7.83 3.81 -4.53
N LYS A 71 7.90 4.73 -3.59
CA LYS A 71 6.83 5.66 -3.22
C LYS A 71 7.01 7.05 -3.85
N ASP A 72 8.11 7.34 -4.52
CA ASP A 72 8.42 8.66 -5.09
C ASP A 72 8.34 8.64 -6.61
N PRO A 73 7.30 9.25 -7.23
CA PRO A 73 7.12 9.24 -8.68
C PRO A 73 8.24 9.99 -9.42
N VAL A 74 8.80 11.03 -8.83
CA VAL A 74 9.92 11.80 -9.41
C VAL A 74 11.19 10.95 -9.41
N TYR A 75 11.48 10.25 -8.29
CA TYR A 75 12.56 9.28 -8.24
C TYR A 75 12.38 8.16 -9.27
N LEU A 76 11.15 7.63 -9.40
CA LEU A 76 10.88 6.56 -10.35
C LEU A 76 11.09 7.01 -11.80
N SER A 77 10.61 8.19 -12.18
CA SER A 77 10.84 8.76 -13.52
C SER A 77 12.34 8.90 -13.78
N ARG A 78 13.08 9.50 -12.85
CA ARG A 78 14.53 9.70 -12.96
C ARG A 78 15.27 8.37 -13.09
N ILE A 79 15.05 7.38 -12.22
CA ILE A 79 15.76 6.10 -12.27
C ILE A 79 15.45 5.29 -13.52
N ILE A 80 14.23 5.41 -14.06
CA ILE A 80 13.84 4.79 -15.32
C ILE A 80 14.69 5.34 -16.46
N ASP A 81 14.86 6.64 -16.55
CA ASP A 81 15.65 7.27 -17.61
C ASP A 81 17.15 7.04 -17.41
N GLU A 82 17.69 7.26 -16.21
CA GLU A 82 19.12 7.09 -15.89
C GLU A 82 19.60 5.65 -16.10
N GLN A 83 18.79 4.67 -15.71
CA GLN A 83 19.13 3.26 -15.82
C GLN A 83 18.54 2.59 -17.06
N SER A 84 17.79 3.33 -17.88
CA SER A 84 17.08 2.83 -19.08
C SER A 84 16.24 1.59 -18.74
N ILE A 85 15.41 1.68 -17.73
CA ILE A 85 14.52 0.59 -17.30
C ILE A 85 13.54 0.26 -18.43
N THR A 86 13.38 -1.02 -18.75
CA THR A 86 12.49 -1.49 -19.81
C THR A 86 11.20 -2.13 -19.31
N VAL A 87 11.22 -2.66 -18.08
CA VAL A 87 10.08 -3.36 -17.49
C VAL A 87 9.90 -2.95 -16.03
N ILE A 88 8.67 -2.61 -15.66
CA ILE A 88 8.33 -2.19 -14.30
C ILE A 88 6.97 -2.74 -13.89
N ASN A 89 6.81 -3.03 -12.59
CA ASN A 89 5.53 -3.39 -12.00
C ASN A 89 4.91 -2.23 -11.22
N PHE A 90 3.59 -2.10 -11.25
CA PHE A 90 2.84 -1.16 -10.41
C PHE A 90 1.59 -1.79 -9.82
N VAL A 91 1.21 -1.35 -8.63
CA VAL A 91 -0.21 -1.40 -8.25
C VAL A 91 -0.93 -0.21 -8.89
N PRO A 92 -2.18 -0.35 -9.36
CA PRO A 92 -2.90 0.71 -10.06
C PRO A 92 -2.91 2.06 -9.35
N SER A 93 -3.09 2.08 -8.03
CA SER A 93 -3.05 3.33 -7.26
C SER A 93 -1.70 4.07 -7.35
N MET A 94 -0.58 3.33 -7.40
CA MET A 94 0.75 3.94 -7.57
C MET A 94 1.01 4.32 -9.03
N LEU A 95 0.50 3.55 -10.00
CA LEU A 95 0.56 3.90 -11.41
C LEU A 95 -0.14 5.25 -11.68
N SER A 96 -1.32 5.47 -11.07
CA SER A 96 -2.02 6.76 -11.19
C SER A 96 -1.15 7.94 -10.73
N VAL A 97 -0.52 7.82 -9.55
CA VAL A 97 0.38 8.89 -9.06
C VAL A 97 1.60 9.06 -9.96
N PHE A 98 2.12 7.96 -10.51
CA PHE A 98 3.27 8.02 -11.42
C PHE A 98 2.94 8.74 -12.73
N VAL A 99 1.84 8.36 -13.40
CA VAL A 99 1.45 8.99 -14.67
C VAL A 99 0.99 10.44 -14.52
N ASP A 100 0.41 10.80 -13.37
CA ASP A 100 0.04 12.20 -13.04
C ASP A 100 1.27 13.14 -12.97
N HIS A 101 2.47 12.60 -12.72
CA HIS A 101 3.72 13.36 -12.54
C HIS A 101 4.72 13.18 -13.69
N LEU A 102 4.36 12.42 -14.73
CA LEU A 102 5.25 12.26 -15.88
C LEU A 102 5.26 13.50 -16.76
N GLU A 103 6.45 13.98 -17.06
CA GLU A 103 6.67 14.98 -18.10
C GLU A 103 6.67 14.32 -19.48
N GLU A 104 6.29 15.10 -20.50
CA GLU A 104 6.26 14.63 -21.88
C GLU A 104 7.67 14.21 -22.34
N GLY A 105 7.78 13.00 -22.86
CA GLY A 105 9.03 12.43 -23.38
C GLY A 105 9.90 11.71 -22.34
N CYS A 106 9.55 11.74 -21.05
CA CYS A 106 10.22 10.94 -20.02
C CYS A 106 9.90 9.43 -20.16
N CYS A 107 10.73 8.60 -19.55
CA CYS A 107 10.56 7.15 -19.46
C CYS A 107 10.44 6.46 -20.84
N SER A 108 11.09 6.99 -21.86
CA SER A 108 11.03 6.47 -23.24
C SER A 108 11.61 5.06 -23.40
N SER A 109 12.42 4.61 -22.44
CA SER A 109 12.96 3.26 -22.40
C SER A 109 11.96 2.19 -21.94
N LEU A 110 10.86 2.59 -21.28
CA LEU A 110 9.83 1.65 -20.80
C LEU A 110 9.15 0.95 -21.98
N ARG A 111 9.28 -0.37 -22.00
CA ARG A 111 8.68 -1.25 -22.98
C ARG A 111 7.43 -1.93 -22.46
N GLN A 112 7.44 -2.27 -21.17
CA GLN A 112 6.33 -3.00 -20.55
C GLN A 112 6.05 -2.50 -19.13
N ILE A 113 4.77 -2.31 -18.85
CA ILE A 113 4.24 -2.05 -17.52
C ILE A 113 3.33 -3.21 -17.15
N VAL A 114 3.59 -3.79 -15.99
CA VAL A 114 2.75 -4.83 -15.39
C VAL A 114 1.96 -4.20 -14.26
N THR A 115 0.65 -4.41 -14.21
CA THR A 115 -0.20 -3.99 -13.11
C THR A 115 -0.84 -5.19 -12.43
N SER A 116 -0.89 -5.19 -11.11
CA SER A 116 -1.55 -6.23 -10.31
C SER A 116 -1.92 -5.73 -8.92
N GLY A 117 -2.65 -6.54 -8.16
CA GLY A 117 -2.97 -6.26 -6.76
C GLY A 117 -4.24 -5.43 -6.53
N GLU A 118 -4.66 -4.62 -7.49
CA GLU A 118 -5.91 -3.83 -7.45
C GLU A 118 -6.62 -3.90 -8.80
N ALA A 119 -7.88 -3.44 -8.84
CA ALA A 119 -8.59 -3.30 -10.11
C ALA A 119 -8.04 -2.09 -10.89
N LEU A 120 -7.61 -2.32 -12.12
CA LEU A 120 -7.21 -1.26 -13.05
C LEU A 120 -8.46 -0.59 -13.61
N SER A 121 -8.58 0.73 -13.50
CA SER A 121 -9.69 1.47 -14.11
C SER A 121 -9.43 1.78 -15.59
N GLY A 122 -10.49 1.85 -16.39
CA GLY A 122 -10.36 2.23 -17.81
C GLY A 122 -9.80 3.64 -17.98
N SER A 123 -10.11 4.57 -17.07
CA SER A 123 -9.54 5.92 -17.08
C SER A 123 -8.03 5.92 -16.87
N LEU A 124 -7.52 5.14 -15.91
CA LEU A 124 -6.08 5.02 -15.66
C LEU A 124 -5.37 4.30 -16.81
N GLN A 125 -6.01 3.27 -17.40
CA GLN A 125 -5.48 2.64 -18.61
C GLN A 125 -5.31 3.67 -19.73
N GLN A 126 -6.34 4.46 -20.02
CA GLN A 126 -6.28 5.49 -21.08
C GLN A 126 -5.20 6.54 -20.76
N GLN A 127 -5.18 7.07 -19.56
CA GLN A 127 -4.18 8.04 -19.13
C GLN A 127 -2.74 7.48 -19.27
N THR A 128 -2.54 6.20 -18.97
CA THR A 128 -1.22 5.55 -19.16
C THR A 128 -0.81 5.54 -20.62
N PHE A 129 -1.72 5.22 -21.55
CA PHE A 129 -1.42 5.24 -22.99
C PHE A 129 -1.26 6.65 -23.55
N ASP A 130 -1.93 7.65 -22.97
CA ASP A 130 -1.79 9.05 -23.40
C ASP A 130 -0.37 9.58 -23.13
N VAL A 131 0.24 9.21 -21.97
CA VAL A 131 1.59 9.66 -21.60
C VAL A 131 2.71 8.69 -22.02
N LEU A 132 2.40 7.40 -22.18
CA LEU A 132 3.35 6.33 -22.56
C LEU A 132 2.82 5.49 -23.73
N PRO A 133 2.59 6.08 -24.92
CA PRO A 133 1.86 5.43 -26.02
C PRO A 133 2.58 4.23 -26.64
N HIS A 134 3.88 4.08 -26.44
CA HIS A 134 4.70 2.98 -26.95
C HIS A 134 4.85 1.82 -25.97
N THR A 135 4.27 1.93 -24.78
CA THR A 135 4.41 0.94 -23.72
C THR A 135 3.30 -0.11 -23.79
N THR A 136 3.64 -1.38 -23.63
CA THR A 136 2.66 -2.44 -23.43
C THR A 136 2.21 -2.46 -21.98
N LEU A 137 0.89 -2.42 -21.76
CA LEU A 137 0.28 -2.48 -20.43
C LEU A 137 -0.38 -3.84 -20.21
N TRP A 138 -0.01 -4.50 -19.10
CA TRP A 138 -0.55 -5.80 -18.69
C TRP A 138 -1.35 -5.64 -17.40
N ASN A 139 -2.56 -6.18 -17.36
CA ASN A 139 -3.38 -6.28 -16.16
C ASN A 139 -3.38 -7.74 -15.68
N LEU A 140 -2.77 -8.00 -14.52
CA LEU A 140 -2.64 -9.32 -13.92
C LEU A 140 -3.51 -9.42 -12.67
N TYR A 141 -4.02 -10.62 -12.43
CA TYR A 141 -4.82 -10.92 -11.24
C TYR A 141 -4.38 -12.24 -10.63
N GLY A 142 -4.29 -12.26 -9.29
CA GLY A 142 -4.09 -13.47 -8.50
C GLY A 142 -4.03 -13.19 -7.02
N PRO A 143 -4.38 -14.20 -6.18
CA PRO A 143 -4.15 -14.19 -4.75
C PRO A 143 -2.84 -14.92 -4.42
N SER A 144 -2.23 -14.59 -3.27
CA SER A 144 -1.04 -15.32 -2.76
C SER A 144 -1.27 -16.82 -2.58
N GLU A 145 -2.51 -17.25 -2.41
CA GLU A 145 -2.93 -18.64 -2.30
C GLU A 145 -2.82 -19.43 -3.61
N ALA A 146 -2.46 -18.75 -4.71
CA ALA A 146 -2.28 -19.38 -6.03
C ALA A 146 -1.04 -18.88 -6.77
N ALA A 147 0.05 -18.64 -6.05
CA ALA A 147 1.38 -18.31 -6.56
C ALA A 147 1.41 -17.03 -7.41
N ILE A 148 1.03 -15.90 -6.82
CA ILE A 148 1.12 -14.51 -7.30
C ILE A 148 -0.02 -14.16 -8.26
N ASP A 149 0.07 -14.54 -9.54
CA ASP A 149 -0.93 -14.22 -10.56
C ASP A 149 -1.41 -15.49 -11.25
N VAL A 150 -2.70 -15.53 -11.55
CA VAL A 150 -3.39 -16.69 -12.16
C VAL A 150 -4.06 -16.34 -13.49
N SER A 151 -4.23 -15.05 -13.78
CA SER A 151 -4.75 -14.59 -15.06
C SER A 151 -4.11 -13.28 -15.47
N TYR A 152 -4.26 -12.96 -16.75
CA TYR A 152 -3.71 -11.76 -17.38
C TYR A 152 -4.58 -11.27 -18.53
N SER A 153 -4.56 -9.96 -18.73
CA SER A 153 -5.10 -9.30 -19.92
C SER A 153 -4.07 -8.35 -20.49
N HIS A 154 -3.98 -8.35 -21.82
CA HIS A 154 -3.22 -7.35 -22.57
C HIS A 154 -4.12 -6.14 -22.81
N CYS A 155 -3.84 -5.04 -22.13
CA CYS A 155 -4.61 -3.80 -22.27
C CYS A 155 -4.39 -3.17 -23.64
N SER A 156 -5.46 -2.67 -24.25
CA SER A 156 -5.43 -2.00 -25.56
C SER A 156 -5.84 -0.53 -25.43
N SER A 157 -5.13 0.35 -26.14
CA SER A 157 -5.50 1.78 -26.24
C SER A 157 -6.86 2.01 -26.92
N ASN A 158 -7.39 0.99 -27.59
CA ASN A 158 -8.71 1.04 -28.23
C ASN A 158 -9.86 0.67 -27.30
N ASP A 159 -9.57 0.15 -26.11
CA ASP A 159 -10.59 -0.19 -25.12
C ASP A 159 -11.06 1.08 -24.41
N THR A 160 -12.08 1.73 -24.99
CA THR A 160 -12.65 2.96 -24.45
C THR A 160 -13.83 2.62 -23.54
N GLY A 161 -13.65 2.63 -22.23
CA GLY A 161 -14.81 2.64 -21.36
C GLY A 161 -14.69 1.97 -20.01
N SER A 162 -14.88 0.68 -19.91
CA SER A 162 -14.94 -0.04 -18.64
C SER A 162 -13.54 -0.48 -18.15
N SER A 163 -13.44 -0.86 -16.89
CA SER A 163 -12.22 -1.48 -16.37
C SER A 163 -11.78 -2.66 -17.23
N PRO A 164 -10.48 -2.79 -17.55
CA PRO A 164 -9.98 -3.94 -18.29
C PRO A 164 -10.30 -5.23 -17.54
N PRO A 165 -10.56 -6.34 -18.27
CA PRO A 165 -10.80 -7.62 -17.65
C PRO A 165 -9.56 -8.12 -16.90
N ILE A 166 -9.74 -9.08 -16.02
CA ILE A 166 -8.62 -9.87 -15.48
C ILE A 166 -8.14 -10.94 -16.45
N GLY A 167 -8.83 -11.06 -17.57
CA GLY A 167 -8.43 -11.75 -18.79
C GLY A 167 -8.54 -13.27 -18.73
N SER A 168 -7.51 -13.93 -19.27
CA SER A 168 -7.44 -15.38 -19.44
C SER A 168 -6.49 -16.03 -18.43
N PRO A 169 -6.66 -17.32 -18.10
CA PRO A 169 -5.77 -18.01 -17.17
C PRO A 169 -4.35 -18.15 -17.73
N ILE A 170 -3.35 -18.12 -16.84
CA ILE A 170 -1.97 -18.48 -17.16
C ILE A 170 -1.83 -20.01 -17.38
N TRP A 171 -0.65 -20.45 -17.78
CA TRP A 171 -0.37 -21.87 -18.02
C TRP A 171 -0.74 -22.76 -16.82
N ASN A 172 -1.27 -23.95 -17.10
CA ASN A 172 -1.61 -24.98 -16.13
C ASN A 172 -2.54 -24.47 -14.99
N THR A 173 -3.36 -23.47 -15.29
CA THR A 173 -4.31 -22.84 -14.36
C THR A 173 -5.73 -22.96 -14.93
N GLN A 174 -6.70 -23.24 -14.08
CA GLN A 174 -8.12 -23.28 -14.41
C GLN A 174 -8.86 -22.25 -13.57
N LEU A 175 -9.73 -21.47 -14.22
CA LEU A 175 -10.59 -20.50 -13.58
C LEU A 175 -12.04 -20.91 -13.77
N TYR A 176 -12.75 -21.15 -12.67
CA TYR A 176 -14.15 -21.53 -12.66
C TYR A 176 -14.97 -20.40 -12.08
N ILE A 177 -16.11 -20.07 -12.70
CA ILE A 177 -17.09 -19.12 -12.17
C ILE A 177 -18.32 -19.93 -11.82
N LEU A 178 -18.60 -20.03 -10.51
CA LEU A 178 -19.55 -21.00 -9.97
C LEU A 178 -20.65 -20.31 -9.17
N ASP A 179 -21.82 -20.94 -9.16
CA ASP A 179 -22.90 -20.60 -8.25
C ASP A 179 -22.68 -21.20 -6.84
N PRO A 180 -23.55 -20.93 -5.83
CA PRO A 180 -23.43 -21.50 -4.49
C PRO A 180 -23.50 -23.02 -4.41
N THR A 181 -23.98 -23.69 -5.46
CA THR A 181 -24.02 -25.16 -5.56
C THR A 181 -22.81 -25.77 -6.26
N LEU A 182 -21.80 -24.94 -6.56
CA LEU A 182 -20.60 -25.27 -7.31
C LEU A 182 -20.86 -25.69 -8.75
N THR A 183 -21.95 -25.18 -9.36
CA THR A 183 -22.28 -25.38 -10.77
C THR A 183 -21.74 -24.20 -11.59
N PRO A 184 -21.09 -24.42 -12.77
CA PRO A 184 -20.65 -23.34 -13.64
C PRO A 184 -21.81 -22.48 -14.09
N VAL A 185 -21.65 -21.14 -13.97
CA VAL A 185 -22.65 -20.19 -14.46
C VAL A 185 -22.46 -19.93 -15.96
N PRO A 186 -23.53 -19.63 -16.71
CA PRO A 186 -23.43 -19.23 -18.13
C PRO A 186 -22.62 -17.94 -18.30
N ASP A 187 -22.07 -17.75 -19.50
CA ASP A 187 -21.40 -16.50 -19.88
C ASP A 187 -22.29 -15.27 -19.65
N GLY A 188 -21.69 -14.21 -19.17
CA GLY A 188 -22.39 -12.98 -18.79
C GLY A 188 -23.02 -13.00 -17.39
N ILE A 189 -23.18 -14.15 -16.77
CA ILE A 189 -23.75 -14.28 -15.41
C ILE A 189 -22.63 -14.21 -14.37
N ALA A 190 -22.86 -13.46 -13.30
CA ALA A 190 -21.94 -13.34 -12.19
C ALA A 190 -21.96 -14.58 -11.28
N GLY A 191 -20.79 -15.02 -10.86
CA GLY A 191 -20.59 -16.11 -9.92
C GLY A 191 -19.31 -15.92 -9.11
N GLU A 192 -19.09 -16.76 -8.11
CA GLU A 192 -17.86 -16.75 -7.34
C GLU A 192 -16.73 -17.38 -8.16
N LEU A 193 -15.56 -16.72 -8.16
CA LEU A 193 -14.37 -17.19 -8.87
C LEU A 193 -13.63 -18.24 -8.02
N TYR A 194 -13.30 -19.35 -8.64
CA TYR A 194 -12.46 -20.43 -8.08
C TYR A 194 -11.25 -20.68 -8.97
N ILE A 195 -10.13 -21.01 -8.33
CA ILE A 195 -8.84 -21.22 -9.00
C ILE A 195 -8.40 -22.68 -8.79
N GLY A 196 -8.11 -23.37 -9.88
CA GLY A 196 -7.48 -24.70 -9.90
C GLY A 196 -6.12 -24.66 -10.59
N GLY A 197 -5.32 -25.73 -10.43
CA GLY A 197 -4.10 -25.94 -11.19
C GLY A 197 -2.80 -25.89 -10.41
N ALA A 198 -1.70 -25.77 -11.15
CA ALA A 198 -0.33 -25.92 -10.65
C ALA A 198 0.10 -24.84 -9.64
N GLY A 199 -0.50 -23.65 -9.71
CA GLY A 199 -0.19 -22.53 -8.83
C GLY A 199 -0.77 -22.63 -7.42
N LEU A 200 -1.67 -23.59 -7.13
CA LEU A 200 -2.33 -23.67 -5.83
C LEU A 200 -1.36 -23.91 -4.68
N ALA A 201 -1.47 -23.09 -3.65
CA ALA A 201 -0.77 -23.29 -2.39
C ALA A 201 -1.19 -24.61 -1.71
N ARG A 202 -0.31 -25.15 -0.87
CA ARG A 202 -0.60 -26.34 -0.04
C ARG A 202 -1.74 -26.08 0.95
N GLY A 203 -1.91 -24.82 1.35
CA GLY A 203 -2.86 -24.35 2.35
C GLY A 203 -2.24 -23.29 3.24
N TYR A 204 -2.91 -22.96 4.33
CA TYR A 204 -2.43 -22.02 5.33
C TYR A 204 -1.62 -22.72 6.41
N HIS A 205 -0.42 -22.23 6.68
CA HIS A 205 0.48 -22.80 7.69
C HIS A 205 -0.16 -22.79 9.09
N GLY A 206 -0.21 -23.97 9.73
CA GLY A 206 -0.79 -24.13 11.05
C GLY A 206 -2.29 -23.90 11.17
N ARG A 207 -3.04 -23.78 10.04
CA ARG A 207 -4.49 -23.47 10.03
C ARG A 207 -5.27 -24.45 9.17
N SER A 208 -5.38 -25.70 9.62
CA SER A 208 -6.05 -26.78 8.89
C SER A 208 -7.54 -26.51 8.64
N GLY A 209 -8.26 -25.94 9.62
CA GLY A 209 -9.68 -25.59 9.48
C GLY A 209 -9.90 -24.59 8.35
N LEU A 210 -9.17 -23.45 8.36
CA LEU A 210 -9.24 -22.44 7.30
C LEU A 210 -8.77 -23.00 5.95
N THR A 211 -7.77 -23.88 5.96
CA THR A 211 -7.32 -24.56 4.74
C THR A 211 -8.44 -25.39 4.13
N SER A 212 -9.13 -26.21 4.91
CA SER A 212 -10.24 -27.06 4.40
C SER A 212 -11.45 -26.26 3.94
N GLU A 213 -11.67 -25.07 4.51
CA GLU A 213 -12.75 -24.16 4.11
C GLU A 213 -12.48 -23.50 2.76
N ARG A 214 -11.21 -23.13 2.49
CA ARG A 214 -10.84 -22.33 1.33
C ARG A 214 -10.25 -23.17 0.18
N PHE A 215 -9.59 -24.29 0.47
CA PHE A 215 -9.03 -25.20 -0.54
C PHE A 215 -9.88 -26.48 -0.59
N ILE A 216 -10.96 -26.42 -1.35
CA ILE A 216 -11.98 -27.46 -1.44
C ILE A 216 -11.67 -28.44 -2.58
N ALA A 217 -12.34 -29.60 -2.58
CA ALA A 217 -12.23 -30.56 -3.68
C ALA A 217 -12.73 -29.94 -5.00
N CYS A 218 -12.02 -30.17 -6.09
CA CYS A 218 -12.39 -29.71 -7.43
C CYS A 218 -13.24 -30.75 -8.14
N PRO A 219 -14.54 -30.50 -8.41
CA PRO A 219 -15.38 -31.49 -9.09
C PRO A 219 -15.09 -31.59 -10.61
N PHE A 220 -14.27 -30.71 -11.16
CA PHE A 220 -13.97 -30.59 -12.60
C PHE A 220 -12.58 -31.10 -12.97
N GLY A 221 -11.75 -31.41 -12.00
CA GLY A 221 -10.38 -31.86 -12.20
C GLY A 221 -10.22 -33.39 -12.08
N VAL A 222 -8.96 -33.84 -12.06
CA VAL A 222 -8.64 -35.25 -11.79
C VAL A 222 -8.89 -35.57 -10.32
N ASP A 223 -9.07 -36.85 -9.99
CA ASP A 223 -9.28 -37.29 -8.62
C ASP A 223 -8.22 -36.76 -7.65
N GLY A 224 -8.68 -36.19 -6.53
CA GLY A 224 -7.82 -35.60 -5.53
C GLY A 224 -7.38 -34.13 -5.84
N SER A 225 -7.78 -33.58 -6.98
CA SER A 225 -7.52 -32.18 -7.28
C SER A 225 -8.32 -31.23 -6.36
N ARG A 226 -7.76 -30.06 -6.13
CA ARG A 226 -8.37 -29.01 -5.31
C ARG A 226 -8.57 -27.75 -6.11
N MET A 227 -9.46 -26.90 -5.62
CA MET A 227 -9.60 -25.52 -6.07
C MET A 227 -9.65 -24.58 -4.88
N TYR A 228 -9.14 -23.36 -5.08
CA TYR A 228 -9.16 -22.30 -4.08
C TYR A 228 -10.39 -21.43 -4.27
N ARG A 229 -11.15 -21.26 -3.19
CA ARG A 229 -12.30 -20.39 -3.10
C ARG A 229 -11.85 -18.96 -2.82
N THR A 230 -11.93 -18.05 -3.83
CA THR A 230 -11.34 -16.72 -3.75
C THR A 230 -12.16 -15.74 -2.90
N GLY A 231 -13.48 -15.86 -2.92
CA GLY A 231 -14.42 -14.85 -2.43
C GLY A 231 -14.57 -13.67 -3.38
N ASP A 232 -13.99 -13.74 -4.58
CA ASP A 232 -14.14 -12.73 -5.63
C ASP A 232 -15.34 -13.05 -6.52
N LEU A 233 -16.10 -12.03 -6.91
CA LEU A 233 -17.19 -12.11 -7.86
C LEU A 233 -16.68 -11.79 -9.26
N ALA A 234 -16.98 -12.65 -10.20
CA ALA A 234 -16.53 -12.49 -11.59
C ALA A 234 -17.62 -12.93 -12.58
N ARG A 235 -17.48 -12.57 -13.83
CA ARG A 235 -18.26 -13.12 -14.95
C ARG A 235 -17.36 -13.34 -16.17
N ARG A 236 -17.71 -14.32 -16.99
CA ARG A 236 -17.07 -14.54 -18.28
C ARG A 236 -17.77 -13.67 -19.33
N ARG A 237 -17.00 -12.90 -20.06
CA ARG A 237 -17.48 -12.09 -21.20
C ARG A 237 -17.70 -12.98 -22.43
N HIS A 238 -18.40 -12.44 -23.43
CA HIS A 238 -18.65 -13.17 -24.69
C HIS A 238 -17.38 -13.45 -25.50
N ASP A 239 -16.31 -12.65 -25.29
CA ASP A 239 -14.98 -12.87 -25.89
C ASP A 239 -14.16 -13.94 -25.15
N GLY A 240 -14.70 -14.50 -24.07
CA GLY A 240 -14.07 -15.52 -23.26
C GLY A 240 -13.22 -14.98 -22.11
N GLU A 241 -12.93 -13.69 -22.05
CA GLU A 241 -12.19 -13.06 -20.96
C GLU A 241 -13.01 -12.95 -19.69
N ILE A 242 -12.34 -12.94 -18.55
CA ILE A 242 -12.97 -12.85 -17.23
C ILE A 242 -12.92 -11.40 -16.75
N GLU A 243 -14.09 -10.90 -16.35
CA GLU A 243 -14.26 -9.60 -15.73
C GLU A 243 -14.43 -9.73 -14.23
N TYR A 244 -13.67 -8.94 -13.48
CA TYR A 244 -13.76 -8.85 -12.03
C TYR A 244 -14.87 -7.88 -11.64
N LEU A 245 -15.77 -8.30 -10.74
CA LEU A 245 -16.95 -7.53 -10.33
C LEU A 245 -16.89 -7.07 -8.87
N GLY A 246 -15.85 -7.43 -8.13
CA GLY A 246 -15.70 -7.11 -6.72
C GLY A 246 -15.59 -8.32 -5.82
N ARG A 247 -15.89 -8.16 -4.52
CA ARG A 247 -15.84 -9.25 -3.55
C ARG A 247 -17.22 -9.58 -2.99
N ILE A 248 -17.39 -10.84 -2.62
CA ILE A 248 -18.59 -11.35 -1.93
C ILE A 248 -18.48 -11.06 -0.43
N ASP A 249 -17.26 -11.07 0.11
CA ASP A 249 -16.96 -10.83 1.53
C ASP A 249 -16.51 -9.37 1.79
N ASP A 250 -16.26 -9.06 3.06
CA ASP A 250 -15.86 -7.73 3.52
C ASP A 250 -14.37 -7.41 3.33
N GLN A 251 -13.62 -8.31 2.71
CA GLN A 251 -12.22 -8.08 2.42
C GLN A 251 -12.05 -7.03 1.33
N VAL A 252 -11.11 -6.13 1.52
CA VAL A 252 -10.86 -5.01 0.60
C VAL A 252 -9.42 -5.00 0.12
N LYS A 253 -9.22 -4.41 -1.06
CA LYS A 253 -7.89 -4.05 -1.55
C LYS A 253 -7.77 -2.54 -1.51
N VAL A 254 -6.83 -2.04 -0.70
CA VAL A 254 -6.56 -0.61 -0.52
C VAL A 254 -5.07 -0.38 -0.73
N ARG A 255 -4.70 0.37 -1.75
CA ARG A 255 -3.30 0.70 -2.10
C ARG A 255 -2.43 -0.56 -2.30
N GLY A 256 -3.01 -1.60 -2.92
CA GLY A 256 -2.36 -2.89 -3.16
C GLY A 256 -2.34 -3.83 -1.96
N PHE A 257 -2.73 -3.36 -0.78
CA PHE A 257 -2.81 -4.20 0.41
C PHE A 257 -4.16 -4.93 0.47
N ARG A 258 -4.12 -6.22 0.72
CA ARG A 258 -5.30 -7.04 1.00
C ARG A 258 -5.61 -6.94 2.49
N ILE A 259 -6.73 -6.30 2.84
CA ILE A 259 -7.10 -5.96 4.21
C ILE A 259 -8.39 -6.67 4.60
N GLU A 260 -8.35 -7.37 5.74
CA GLU A 260 -9.53 -7.89 6.42
C GLU A 260 -10.05 -6.81 7.38
N LEU A 261 -11.19 -6.20 7.09
CA LEU A 261 -11.75 -5.16 7.95
C LEU A 261 -12.04 -5.67 9.35
N GLY A 262 -12.45 -6.93 9.50
CA GLY A 262 -12.63 -7.59 10.79
C GLY A 262 -11.37 -7.70 11.66
N GLU A 263 -10.18 -7.66 11.08
CA GLU A 263 -8.91 -7.61 11.83
C GLU A 263 -8.77 -6.26 12.57
N ILE A 264 -9.16 -5.18 11.91
CA ILE A 264 -9.14 -3.84 12.50
C ILE A 264 -10.22 -3.73 13.59
N GLU A 265 -11.43 -4.27 13.33
CA GLU A 265 -12.54 -4.32 14.31
C GLU A 265 -12.14 -5.10 15.57
N ALA A 266 -11.56 -6.30 15.39
CA ALA A 266 -11.09 -7.13 16.49
C ALA A 266 -9.98 -6.43 17.30
N CYS A 267 -9.06 -5.75 16.62
CA CYS A 267 -8.00 -4.98 17.26
C CYS A 267 -8.56 -3.81 18.09
N LEU A 268 -9.54 -3.06 17.57
CA LEU A 268 -10.25 -2.01 18.29
C LEU A 268 -10.89 -2.55 19.56
N LEU A 269 -11.70 -3.60 19.45
CA LEU A 269 -12.46 -4.15 20.59
C LEU A 269 -11.56 -4.81 21.63
N SER A 270 -10.43 -5.39 21.25
CA SER A 270 -9.48 -6.02 22.19
C SER A 270 -8.57 -5.05 22.91
N SER A 271 -8.39 -3.84 22.35
CA SER A 271 -7.40 -2.87 22.84
C SER A 271 -7.98 -1.72 23.61
N PHE A 272 -9.31 -1.56 23.54
CA PHE A 272 -10.02 -0.47 24.19
C PHE A 272 -11.23 -1.01 24.96
N ASP A 273 -11.05 -1.26 26.25
CA ASP A 273 -12.11 -1.72 27.16
C ASP A 273 -13.29 -0.75 27.25
N THR A 274 -13.15 0.47 26.72
CA THR A 274 -14.19 1.49 26.64
C THR A 274 -15.15 1.28 25.49
N LEU A 275 -14.80 0.44 24.50
CA LEU A 275 -15.61 0.20 23.30
C LEU A 275 -16.49 -1.03 23.44
N SER A 276 -17.79 -0.88 23.15
CA SER A 276 -18.76 -1.98 23.11
C SER A 276 -18.92 -2.58 21.72
N GLN A 277 -18.79 -1.77 20.65
CA GLN A 277 -18.94 -2.19 19.27
C GLN A 277 -17.98 -1.41 18.37
N ALA A 278 -17.55 -2.05 17.29
CA ALA A 278 -16.79 -1.42 16.22
C ALA A 278 -17.26 -1.97 14.87
N ALA A 279 -17.30 -1.11 13.87
CA ALA A 279 -17.50 -1.48 12.48
C ALA A 279 -16.53 -0.70 11.61
N VAL A 280 -15.89 -1.37 10.65
CA VAL A 280 -14.90 -0.76 9.76
C VAL A 280 -15.35 -0.89 8.32
N LEU A 281 -15.28 0.20 7.58
CA LEU A 281 -15.68 0.26 6.17
C LEU A 281 -14.62 0.95 5.34
N VAL A 282 -14.60 0.66 4.03
CA VAL A 282 -13.88 1.45 3.04
C VAL A 282 -14.87 2.33 2.30
N LYS A 283 -14.62 3.63 2.29
CA LYS A 283 -15.34 4.59 1.46
C LYS A 283 -14.39 5.21 0.44
N GLU A 284 -14.90 5.47 -0.75
CA GLU A 284 -14.18 6.19 -1.77
C GLU A 284 -14.41 7.70 -1.58
N VAL A 285 -13.31 8.43 -1.37
CA VAL A 285 -13.32 9.88 -1.18
C VAL A 285 -12.38 10.47 -2.24
N GLN A 286 -12.94 11.21 -3.18
CA GLN A 286 -12.21 11.80 -4.31
C GLN A 286 -11.35 10.80 -5.11
N GLY A 287 -11.91 9.60 -5.36
CA GLY A 287 -11.22 8.54 -6.10
C GLY A 287 -10.20 7.73 -5.29
N ASP A 288 -10.00 8.06 -4.00
CA ASP A 288 -9.12 7.31 -3.10
C ASP A 288 -9.93 6.48 -2.09
N LYS A 289 -9.53 5.22 -1.89
CA LYS A 289 -10.16 4.31 -0.94
C LYS A 289 -9.62 4.57 0.46
N ARG A 290 -10.50 4.99 1.39
CA ARG A 290 -10.16 5.28 2.79
C ARG A 290 -10.85 4.33 3.75
N ILE A 291 -10.10 3.84 4.72
CA ILE A 291 -10.62 3.03 5.83
C ILE A 291 -11.21 3.98 6.87
N ILE A 292 -12.45 3.74 7.27
CA ILE A 292 -13.17 4.51 8.28
C ILE A 292 -13.64 3.53 9.37
N ALA A 293 -13.37 3.85 10.63
CA ALA A 293 -13.84 3.08 11.77
C ALA A 293 -15.01 3.80 12.46
N TYR A 294 -16.09 3.08 12.68
CA TYR A 294 -17.23 3.50 13.48
C TYR A 294 -17.16 2.76 14.81
N VAL A 295 -17.14 3.51 15.91
CA VAL A 295 -16.96 2.96 17.25
C VAL A 295 -18.09 3.38 18.16
N VAL A 296 -18.54 2.47 19.03
CA VAL A 296 -19.57 2.73 20.03
C VAL A 296 -18.96 2.50 21.41
N PRO A 297 -18.92 3.50 22.30
CA PRO A 297 -18.47 3.30 23.67
C PRO A 297 -19.47 2.47 24.49
N HIS A 298 -19.01 1.91 25.61
CA HIS A 298 -19.92 1.30 26.57
C HIS A 298 -20.84 2.37 27.20
N ALA A 299 -22.08 1.98 27.53
CA ALA A 299 -23.05 2.87 28.14
C ALA A 299 -22.48 3.53 29.43
N GLY A 300 -22.50 4.86 29.48
CA GLY A 300 -21.98 5.65 30.58
C GLY A 300 -20.47 5.90 30.56
N MET A 301 -19.77 5.48 29.51
CA MET A 301 -18.37 5.87 29.25
C MET A 301 -18.33 7.10 28.35
N ASP A 302 -17.31 7.92 28.53
CA ASP A 302 -17.06 9.07 27.65
C ASP A 302 -16.66 8.61 26.24
N ALA A 303 -16.91 9.47 25.25
CA ALA A 303 -16.46 9.25 23.90
C ALA A 303 -14.92 9.11 23.87
N PRO A 304 -14.37 8.06 23.23
CA PRO A 304 -12.93 7.88 23.15
C PRO A 304 -12.27 9.02 22.35
N ASP A 305 -11.09 9.44 22.77
CA ASP A 305 -10.28 10.34 21.96
C ASP A 305 -9.80 9.62 20.69
N THR A 306 -10.20 10.17 19.54
CA THR A 306 -9.86 9.59 18.22
C THR A 306 -8.36 9.63 17.94
N GLY A 307 -7.62 10.57 18.52
CA GLY A 307 -6.16 10.64 18.47
C GLY A 307 -5.51 9.47 19.23
N ASP A 308 -6.03 9.12 20.41
CA ASP A 308 -5.58 7.96 21.19
C ASP A 308 -5.91 6.65 20.46
N LEU A 309 -7.12 6.53 19.89
CA LEU A 309 -7.49 5.37 19.06
C LEU A 309 -6.48 5.15 17.92
N ARG A 310 -6.17 6.20 17.16
CA ARG A 310 -5.22 6.14 16.05
C ARG A 310 -3.81 5.78 16.53
N SER A 311 -3.32 6.43 17.57
CA SER A 311 -1.97 6.23 18.11
C SER A 311 -1.76 4.79 18.56
N ARG A 312 -2.70 4.23 19.32
CA ARG A 312 -2.62 2.85 19.83
C ARG A 312 -2.77 1.81 18.73
N LEU A 313 -3.69 2.01 17.78
CA LEU A 313 -3.79 1.12 16.61
C LEU A 313 -2.52 1.15 15.76
N GLY A 314 -1.87 2.30 15.60
CA GLY A 314 -0.61 2.43 14.87
C GLY A 314 0.56 1.64 15.47
N VAL A 315 0.48 1.28 16.75
CA VAL A 315 1.46 0.38 17.40
C VAL A 315 1.19 -1.09 17.07
N MET A 316 -0.08 -1.47 16.87
CA MET A 316 -0.49 -2.87 16.75
C MET A 316 -0.74 -3.31 15.32
N LEU A 317 -1.14 -2.39 14.46
CA LEU A 317 -1.45 -2.64 13.05
C LEU A 317 -0.43 -1.95 12.15
N PRO A 318 -0.14 -2.53 10.98
CA PRO A 318 0.61 -1.83 9.94
C PRO A 318 -0.08 -0.51 9.55
N GLU A 319 0.69 0.50 9.19
CA GLU A 319 0.21 1.84 8.84
C GLU A 319 -0.97 1.83 7.84
N TYR A 320 -0.90 0.95 6.83
CA TYR A 320 -1.93 0.83 5.80
C TYR A 320 -3.28 0.28 6.30
N MET A 321 -3.33 -0.29 7.52
CA MET A 321 -4.55 -0.79 8.17
C MET A 321 -5.13 0.20 9.18
N VAL A 322 -4.40 1.24 9.56
CA VAL A 322 -4.89 2.25 10.50
C VAL A 322 -5.98 3.10 9.85
N PRO A 323 -7.19 3.20 10.45
CA PRO A 323 -8.27 4.00 9.89
C PRO A 323 -7.90 5.47 9.68
N GLY A 324 -8.27 6.00 8.53
CA GLY A 324 -8.10 7.41 8.19
C GLY A 324 -9.04 8.34 8.97
N ALA A 325 -10.18 7.83 9.42
CA ALA A 325 -11.12 8.55 10.27
C ALA A 325 -11.79 7.62 11.27
N PHE A 326 -12.18 8.19 12.42
CA PHE A 326 -12.96 7.52 13.46
C PHE A 326 -14.25 8.30 13.70
N VAL A 327 -15.38 7.61 13.66
CA VAL A 327 -16.71 8.17 13.91
C VAL A 327 -17.27 7.52 15.16
N VAL A 328 -17.51 8.31 16.19
CA VAL A 328 -18.13 7.84 17.44
C VAL A 328 -19.65 7.90 17.29
N LEU A 329 -20.32 6.80 17.60
CA LEU A 329 -21.78 6.66 17.52
C LEU A 329 -22.36 6.22 18.87
N ASP A 330 -23.62 6.56 19.12
CA ASP A 330 -24.38 6.04 20.26
C ASP A 330 -24.76 4.55 20.09
N GLY A 331 -24.79 4.07 18.83
CA GLY A 331 -25.09 2.68 18.45
C GLY A 331 -24.91 2.47 16.96
N LEU A 332 -24.53 1.26 16.56
CA LEU A 332 -24.47 0.90 15.15
C LEU A 332 -25.87 0.75 14.56
N PRO A 333 -26.17 1.36 13.41
CA PRO A 333 -27.45 1.20 12.75
C PRO A 333 -27.60 -0.25 12.26
N LEU A 334 -28.76 -0.84 12.53
CA LEU A 334 -29.08 -2.21 12.15
C LEU A 334 -30.27 -2.25 11.17
N THR A 335 -30.16 -3.16 10.20
CA THR A 335 -31.28 -3.52 9.33
C THR A 335 -32.40 -4.20 10.15
N PRO A 336 -33.64 -4.33 9.62
CA PRO A 336 -34.75 -5.06 10.30
C PRO A 336 -34.38 -6.51 10.68
N ASN A 337 -33.39 -7.10 10.01
CA ASN A 337 -32.89 -8.45 10.26
C ASN A 337 -31.72 -8.49 11.27
N GLY A 338 -31.42 -7.39 11.95
CA GLY A 338 -30.35 -7.31 12.96
C GLY A 338 -28.93 -7.28 12.41
N LYS A 339 -28.72 -7.08 11.09
CA LYS A 339 -27.41 -6.89 10.48
C LYS A 339 -27.04 -5.42 10.42
N LEU A 340 -25.74 -5.12 10.41
CA LEU A 340 -25.24 -3.75 10.22
C LEU A 340 -25.82 -3.11 8.94
N ASP A 341 -26.47 -1.98 9.07
CA ASP A 341 -26.92 -1.17 7.94
C ASP A 341 -25.82 -0.18 7.53
N ARG A 342 -24.97 -0.62 6.61
CA ARG A 342 -23.83 0.17 6.10
C ARG A 342 -24.25 1.47 5.40
N ARG A 343 -25.49 1.52 4.86
CA ARG A 343 -26.01 2.71 4.15
C ARG A 343 -26.47 3.80 5.11
N ALA A 344 -26.88 3.39 6.31
CA ALA A 344 -27.31 4.30 7.37
C ALA A 344 -26.14 4.87 8.20
N LEU A 345 -24.92 4.39 7.99
CA LEU A 345 -23.74 4.95 8.65
C LEU A 345 -23.44 6.35 8.10
N PRO A 346 -23.22 7.35 8.99
CA PRO A 346 -22.93 8.72 8.57
C PRO A 346 -21.61 8.80 7.78
N ASP A 347 -21.48 9.84 6.99
CA ASP A 347 -20.20 10.14 6.36
C ASP A 347 -19.22 10.61 7.43
N ALA A 348 -17.97 10.18 7.29
CA ALA A 348 -16.91 10.62 8.17
C ALA A 348 -16.53 12.06 7.80
N GLU A 349 -16.58 12.95 8.77
CA GLU A 349 -15.99 14.27 8.64
C GLU A 349 -14.50 14.15 8.95
N PHE A 350 -13.67 14.45 7.97
CA PHE A 350 -12.22 14.59 8.15
C PHE A 350 -11.98 16.03 8.64
N THR A 351 -12.28 16.29 9.91
CA THR A 351 -12.09 17.60 10.53
C THR A 351 -10.76 17.61 11.29
N GLY A 352 -10.00 18.69 11.08
CA GLY A 352 -8.83 18.99 11.89
C GLY A 352 -9.20 19.48 13.29
N ASP A 353 -8.17 19.79 14.07
CA ASP A 353 -8.28 20.47 15.38
C ASP A 353 -8.88 21.88 15.21
N VAL A 354 -8.95 22.65 16.31
CA VAL A 354 -9.44 24.04 16.26
C VAL A 354 -8.68 24.82 15.19
N TYR A 355 -9.41 25.29 14.17
CA TYR A 355 -8.82 25.98 13.04
C TYR A 355 -8.00 27.20 13.44
N VAL A 356 -6.73 27.21 13.08
CA VAL A 356 -5.84 28.36 13.19
C VAL A 356 -5.37 28.76 11.78
N ALA A 357 -5.65 30.02 11.42
CA ALA A 357 -5.33 30.53 10.08
C ALA A 357 -3.81 30.59 9.83
N PRO A 358 -3.35 30.44 8.58
CA PRO A 358 -1.95 30.60 8.22
C PRO A 358 -1.46 32.03 8.47
N ARG A 359 -0.26 32.17 9.02
CA ARG A 359 0.40 33.41 9.42
C ARG A 359 1.45 33.87 8.41
N THR A 360 1.96 32.90 7.61
CA THR A 360 2.99 33.16 6.59
C THR A 360 2.55 32.65 5.22
N ALA A 361 3.22 33.10 4.16
CA ALA A 361 2.94 32.64 2.79
C ALA A 361 3.21 31.14 2.62
N GLN A 362 4.23 30.59 3.33
CA GLN A 362 4.55 29.18 3.31
C GLN A 362 3.50 28.33 4.03
N GLU A 363 3.04 28.78 5.22
CA GLU A 363 1.93 28.14 5.92
C GLU A 363 0.67 28.14 5.05
N ALA A 364 0.37 29.26 4.37
CA ALA A 364 -0.78 29.35 3.46
C ALA A 364 -0.66 28.40 2.26
N LEU A 365 0.54 28.30 1.70
CA LEU A 365 0.83 27.34 0.62
C LEU A 365 0.60 25.90 1.07
N LEU A 366 1.12 25.52 2.24
CA LEU A 366 1.00 24.17 2.78
C LEU A 366 -0.44 23.83 3.18
N CYS A 367 -1.16 24.77 3.83
CA CYS A 367 -2.59 24.59 4.11
C CYS A 367 -3.39 24.38 2.82
N GLY A 368 -3.08 25.14 1.75
CA GLY A 368 -3.71 25.00 0.44
C GLY A 368 -3.41 23.64 -0.20
N LEU A 369 -2.15 23.19 -0.19
CA LEU A 369 -1.76 21.87 -0.71
C LEU A 369 -2.40 20.73 0.06
N TYR A 370 -2.45 20.82 1.40
CA TYR A 370 -3.11 19.81 2.23
C TYR A 370 -4.60 19.75 1.93
N ALA A 371 -5.28 20.89 1.82
CA ALA A 371 -6.69 20.98 1.45
C ALA A 371 -6.94 20.35 0.06
N GLU A 372 -6.13 20.71 -0.93
CA GLU A 372 -6.22 20.21 -2.30
C GLU A 372 -6.10 18.68 -2.37
N VAL A 373 -5.08 18.10 -1.72
CA VAL A 373 -4.83 16.64 -1.83
C VAL A 373 -5.70 15.81 -0.91
N THR A 374 -6.17 16.35 0.23
CA THR A 374 -7.03 15.61 1.18
C THR A 374 -8.51 15.78 0.89
N GLY A 375 -8.87 16.85 0.14
CA GLY A 375 -10.25 17.20 -0.14
C GLY A 375 -11.00 17.84 1.02
N VAL A 376 -10.30 18.26 2.06
CA VAL A 376 -10.87 18.99 3.18
C VAL A 376 -11.04 20.45 2.74
N GLU A 377 -12.22 21.04 2.99
CA GLU A 377 -12.55 22.42 2.54
C GLU A 377 -11.56 23.45 3.09
N ARG A 378 -11.06 23.23 4.32
CA ARG A 378 -10.19 24.19 5.00
C ARG A 378 -9.25 23.49 5.97
N VAL A 379 -7.95 23.82 5.89
CA VAL A 379 -6.89 23.27 6.73
C VAL A 379 -6.23 24.37 7.55
N GLY A 380 -6.10 24.18 8.86
CA GLY A 380 -5.39 25.05 9.78
C GLY A 380 -3.91 24.68 9.91
N ILE A 381 -3.11 25.58 10.47
CA ILE A 381 -1.65 25.37 10.60
C ILE A 381 -1.27 24.25 11.57
N HIS A 382 -2.15 23.88 12.49
CA HIS A 382 -1.94 22.83 13.49
C HIS A 382 -2.56 21.48 13.09
N ASP A 383 -3.34 21.45 12.01
CA ASP A 383 -3.94 20.20 11.54
C ASP A 383 -2.86 19.23 11.07
N SER A 384 -2.82 18.05 11.67
CA SER A 384 -1.93 17.00 11.20
C SER A 384 -2.42 16.47 9.85
N PHE A 385 -1.54 16.38 8.87
CA PHE A 385 -1.82 15.82 7.55
C PHE A 385 -2.57 14.48 7.63
N PHE A 386 -2.14 13.62 8.56
CA PHE A 386 -2.73 12.29 8.72
C PHE A 386 -4.09 12.32 9.41
N SER A 387 -4.36 13.29 10.30
CA SER A 387 -5.67 13.40 10.97
C SER A 387 -6.77 13.92 10.03
N ILE A 388 -6.40 14.73 9.05
CA ILE A 388 -7.33 15.25 8.02
C ILE A 388 -7.47 14.31 6.81
N GLY A 389 -7.07 13.05 6.94
CA GLY A 389 -7.22 12.02 5.92
C GLY A 389 -6.03 11.87 4.96
N GLY A 390 -4.92 12.55 5.23
CA GLY A 390 -3.66 12.35 4.52
C GLY A 390 -3.08 10.96 4.77
N HIS A 391 -2.34 10.44 3.80
CA HIS A 391 -1.63 9.16 3.86
C HIS A 391 -0.41 9.19 2.93
N SER A 392 0.39 8.13 2.92
CA SER A 392 1.68 8.11 2.21
C SER A 392 1.59 8.48 0.72
N LEU A 393 0.54 8.03 0.01
CA LEU A 393 0.31 8.41 -1.40
C LEU A 393 0.00 9.90 -1.57
N LEU A 394 -0.84 10.47 -0.70
CA LEU A 394 -1.15 11.90 -0.74
C LEU A 394 0.05 12.75 -0.28
N ALA A 395 0.85 12.26 0.67
CA ALA A 395 2.10 12.92 1.08
C ALA A 395 3.07 13.04 -0.10
N MET A 396 3.13 12.05 -1.00
CA MET A 396 3.92 12.11 -2.23
C MET A 396 3.43 13.24 -3.15
N LYS A 397 2.10 13.37 -3.33
CA LYS A 397 1.52 14.47 -4.13
C LYS A 397 1.85 15.82 -3.52
N VAL A 398 1.77 15.96 -2.19
CA VAL A 398 2.17 17.19 -1.50
C VAL A 398 3.63 17.54 -1.77
N ILE A 399 4.54 16.58 -1.61
CA ILE A 399 5.98 16.80 -1.80
C ILE A 399 6.32 17.12 -3.25
N ALA A 400 5.72 16.40 -4.22
CA ALA A 400 5.92 16.70 -5.63
C ALA A 400 5.48 18.14 -5.97
N SER A 401 4.25 18.53 -5.61
CA SER A 401 3.75 19.88 -5.80
C SER A 401 4.57 20.96 -5.05
N LEU A 402 5.13 20.58 -3.90
CA LEU A 402 5.95 21.50 -3.11
C LEU A 402 7.33 21.70 -3.73
N ARG A 403 7.97 20.64 -4.25
CA ARG A 403 9.23 20.73 -5.01
C ARG A 403 9.10 21.66 -6.21
N ASP A 404 8.02 21.51 -6.99
CA ASP A 404 7.74 22.36 -8.16
C ASP A 404 7.60 23.84 -7.78
N LYS A 405 6.94 24.14 -6.65
CA LYS A 405 6.65 25.50 -6.21
C LYS A 405 7.82 26.17 -5.47
N VAL A 406 8.63 25.38 -4.77
CA VAL A 406 9.76 25.89 -3.96
C VAL A 406 11.09 25.79 -4.72
N GLY A 407 11.19 24.94 -5.74
CA GLY A 407 12.40 24.74 -6.54
C GLY A 407 13.55 24.09 -5.77
N SER A 408 13.25 23.29 -4.74
CA SER A 408 14.24 22.64 -3.88
C SER A 408 13.89 21.16 -3.69
N GLU A 409 14.90 20.30 -3.59
CA GLU A 409 14.74 18.89 -3.23
C GLU A 409 14.24 18.79 -1.78
N ILE A 410 13.02 18.29 -1.60
CA ILE A 410 12.37 18.13 -0.29
C ILE A 410 12.13 16.62 -0.09
N PRO A 411 12.74 16.00 0.95
CA PRO A 411 12.56 14.58 1.20
C PRO A 411 11.12 14.25 1.63
N LEU A 412 10.55 13.16 1.11
CA LEU A 412 9.19 12.71 1.47
C LEU A 412 9.01 12.52 2.99
N ARG A 413 10.04 12.04 3.68
CA ARG A 413 10.02 11.78 5.14
C ARG A 413 9.60 12.99 5.97
N ILE A 414 9.81 14.21 5.47
CA ILE A 414 9.57 15.43 6.24
C ILE A 414 8.08 15.63 6.56
N VAL A 415 7.17 15.15 5.71
CA VAL A 415 5.71 15.19 5.98
C VAL A 415 5.37 14.25 7.15
N PHE A 416 6.12 13.17 7.32
CA PHE A 416 5.93 12.23 8.43
C PHE A 416 6.54 12.76 9.73
N GLU A 417 7.68 13.45 9.66
CA GLU A 417 8.36 14.03 10.81
C GLU A 417 7.66 15.32 11.28
N TYR A 418 7.14 16.11 10.36
CA TYR A 418 6.47 17.39 10.61
C TYR A 418 5.11 17.44 9.91
N PRO A 419 4.12 16.69 10.40
CA PRO A 419 2.87 16.48 9.68
C PRO A 419 1.94 17.70 9.65
N THR A 420 2.25 18.78 10.36
CA THR A 420 1.44 20.01 10.38
C THR A 420 2.00 21.05 9.42
N PRO A 421 1.16 21.93 8.82
CA PRO A 421 1.63 23.04 7.98
C PRO A 421 2.65 23.94 8.69
N GLU A 422 2.45 24.26 9.97
CA GLU A 422 3.40 25.05 10.79
C GLU A 422 4.75 24.33 10.91
N GLY A 423 4.74 23.06 11.31
CA GLY A 423 5.95 22.26 11.47
C GLY A 423 6.72 22.14 10.16
N LEU A 424 6.04 21.81 9.08
CA LEU A 424 6.64 21.65 7.76
C LEU A 424 7.17 23.00 7.22
N ALA A 425 6.41 24.09 7.36
CA ALA A 425 6.83 25.44 6.95
C ALA A 425 8.12 25.88 7.65
N SER A 426 8.25 25.61 8.95
CA SER A 426 9.45 25.94 9.72
C SER A 426 10.70 25.28 9.15
N GLN A 427 10.58 24.04 8.67
CA GLN A 427 11.69 23.30 8.10
C GLN A 427 12.08 23.84 6.72
N ILE A 428 11.11 24.17 5.88
CA ILE A 428 11.36 24.71 4.52
C ILE A 428 12.05 26.07 4.59
N THR A 429 11.71 26.91 5.58
CA THR A 429 12.26 28.27 5.73
C THR A 429 13.72 28.26 6.16
N HIS A 430 14.16 27.24 6.88
CA HIS A 430 15.50 27.17 7.43
C HIS A 430 16.54 26.50 6.53
N ASN A 431 16.14 25.86 5.41
CA ASN A 431 17.05 25.01 4.63
C ASN A 431 16.97 25.27 3.12
N THR A 432 18.04 25.87 2.59
CA THR A 432 18.38 25.84 1.16
C THR A 432 19.19 24.56 0.81
N SER A 433 19.65 23.81 1.79
CA SER A 433 20.23 22.47 1.66
C SER A 433 19.83 21.69 2.92
N TRP A 434 19.28 20.49 2.78
CA TRP A 434 18.92 19.62 3.89
C TRP A 434 20.17 18.89 4.37
N PRO A 435 20.86 19.35 5.43
CA PRO A 435 22.03 18.62 5.90
C PRO A 435 21.59 17.27 6.43
N TYR A 436 22.38 16.27 6.13
CA TYR A 436 22.24 14.96 6.73
C TYR A 436 22.33 15.08 8.28
N ASN A 437 21.31 14.61 8.94
CA ASN A 437 21.32 14.41 10.39
C ASN A 437 21.28 12.91 10.68
N PRO A 438 22.33 12.33 11.25
CA PRO A 438 22.34 10.91 11.56
C PRO A 438 21.31 10.52 12.63
N LEU A 439 20.83 11.47 13.45
CA LEU A 439 19.88 11.20 14.53
C LEU A 439 18.42 11.42 14.09
N LEU A 440 17.63 10.36 14.19
CA LEU A 440 16.19 10.34 14.01
C LEU A 440 15.51 10.37 15.39
N PRO A 441 14.71 11.41 15.71
CA PRO A 441 13.96 11.44 16.97
C PRO A 441 12.76 10.49 16.88
N LEU A 442 12.76 9.41 17.66
CA LEU A 442 11.60 8.48 17.73
C LEU A 442 10.67 8.87 18.89
N GLN A 443 11.23 9.26 20.01
CA GLN A 443 10.56 9.80 21.18
C GLN A 443 11.51 10.77 21.88
N THR A 444 11.14 12.04 21.95
CA THR A 444 12.02 13.08 22.56
C THR A 444 11.59 13.50 23.96
N LYS A 445 10.36 13.13 24.35
CA LYS A 445 9.81 13.46 25.68
C LYS A 445 10.18 12.39 26.69
N GLY A 446 10.26 12.78 27.96
CA GLY A 446 10.53 11.88 29.08
C GLY A 446 11.63 12.39 30.00
N THR A 447 11.73 11.79 31.19
CA THR A 447 12.69 12.17 32.22
C THR A 447 13.85 11.21 32.37
N LYS A 448 13.78 10.05 31.70
CA LYS A 448 14.82 9.02 31.73
C LYS A 448 15.99 9.37 30.81
N LEU A 449 17.12 8.71 31.04
CA LEU A 449 18.28 8.82 30.14
C LEU A 449 17.91 8.36 28.75
N PRO A 450 18.27 9.12 27.70
CA PRO A 450 17.95 8.76 26.33
C PRO A 450 18.62 7.46 25.89
N ILE A 451 17.88 6.65 25.11
CA ILE A 451 18.40 5.46 24.45
C ILE A 451 18.74 5.84 23.01
N PHE A 452 19.93 5.43 22.57
CA PHE A 452 20.40 5.60 21.19
C PHE A 452 20.51 4.24 20.52
N CYS A 453 19.75 4.05 19.45
CA CYS A 453 19.69 2.81 18.69
C CYS A 453 20.47 2.95 17.37
N VAL A 454 21.51 2.15 17.18
CA VAL A 454 22.25 2.11 15.91
C VAL A 454 21.46 1.29 14.89
N HIS A 455 21.30 1.82 13.67
CA HIS A 455 20.59 1.14 12.61
C HIS A 455 21.16 -0.25 12.28
N PRO A 456 20.33 -1.23 11.87
CA PRO A 456 20.81 -2.52 11.34
C PRO A 456 21.47 -2.35 9.96
N GLY A 457 21.96 -3.44 9.37
CA GLY A 457 22.66 -3.43 8.09
C GLY A 457 21.94 -2.75 6.91
N GLY A 458 20.61 -2.57 7.00
CA GLY A 458 19.83 -1.79 6.02
C GLY A 458 19.89 -0.28 6.21
N GLY A 459 20.54 0.23 7.25
CA GLY A 459 20.77 1.66 7.48
C GLY A 459 19.60 2.47 8.04
N PHE A 460 18.42 1.86 8.27
CA PHE A 460 17.20 2.57 8.71
C PHE A 460 17.06 2.62 10.23
N GLY A 461 16.97 3.82 10.81
CA GLY A 461 16.67 4.04 12.22
C GLY A 461 15.19 3.80 12.56
N THR A 462 14.28 3.93 11.62
CA THR A 462 12.83 3.77 11.82
C THR A 462 12.40 2.38 12.29
N VAL A 463 13.23 1.35 12.11
CA VAL A 463 12.96 -0.02 12.60
C VAL A 463 12.76 -0.09 14.12
N TYR A 464 13.24 0.90 14.87
CA TYR A 464 13.09 0.97 16.32
C TYR A 464 11.85 1.72 16.80
N GLN A 465 10.95 2.12 15.90
CA GLN A 465 9.75 2.86 16.29
C GLN A 465 8.85 2.07 17.25
N ASN A 466 8.65 0.77 16.97
CA ASN A 466 7.90 -0.11 17.86
C ASN A 466 8.59 -0.30 19.23
N LEU A 467 9.92 -0.35 19.28
CA LEU A 467 10.66 -0.38 20.52
C LEU A 467 10.45 0.92 21.33
N SER A 468 10.53 2.06 20.65
CA SER A 468 10.28 3.37 21.27
C SER A 468 8.90 3.44 21.92
N HIS A 469 7.86 3.00 21.20
CA HIS A 469 6.50 2.95 21.73
C HIS A 469 6.36 1.97 22.91
N ALA A 470 6.98 0.79 22.83
CA ALA A 470 6.92 -0.21 23.91
C ALA A 470 7.60 0.25 25.20
N LEU A 471 8.58 1.14 25.11
CA LEU A 471 9.28 1.72 26.27
C LEU A 471 8.46 2.81 26.98
N GLY A 472 7.40 3.30 26.34
CA GLY A 472 6.45 4.28 26.88
C GLY A 472 6.93 5.74 26.79
N PRO A 473 6.04 6.70 27.10
CA PRO A 473 6.25 8.12 26.82
C PRO A 473 7.32 8.81 27.69
N ASP A 474 7.76 8.16 28.77
CA ASP A 474 8.79 8.70 29.68
C ASP A 474 10.23 8.30 29.28
N GLN A 475 10.39 7.48 28.22
CA GLN A 475 11.69 7.05 27.76
C GLN A 475 12.06 7.74 26.43
N PRO A 476 12.98 8.73 26.44
CA PRO A 476 13.51 9.29 25.20
C PRO A 476 14.27 8.23 24.40
N VAL A 477 13.98 8.15 23.10
CA VAL A 477 14.60 7.20 22.17
C VAL A 477 15.00 7.93 20.89
N TRP A 478 16.25 7.78 20.52
CA TRP A 478 16.82 8.26 19.28
C TRP A 478 17.36 7.10 18.47
N ALA A 479 17.22 7.15 17.17
CA ALA A 479 17.81 6.13 16.30
C ALA A 479 18.77 6.77 15.30
N PHE A 480 19.87 6.07 15.01
CA PHE A 480 20.77 6.47 13.94
C PHE A 480 20.24 5.99 12.59
N GLN A 481 20.47 6.81 11.58
CA GLN A 481 20.21 6.49 10.18
C GLN A 481 21.50 6.67 9.39
N ALA A 482 21.81 5.70 8.51
CA ALA A 482 23.03 5.75 7.73
C ALA A 482 22.96 6.85 6.65
N ARG A 483 24.14 7.39 6.25
CA ARG A 483 24.27 8.26 5.08
C ARG A 483 23.84 7.54 3.79
N GLY A 484 23.36 8.31 2.82
CA GLY A 484 22.91 7.79 1.53
C GLY A 484 21.50 7.19 1.55
N ILE A 485 20.81 7.22 2.70
CA ILE A 485 19.40 6.80 2.78
C ILE A 485 18.50 8.00 2.49
N GLY A 486 18.00 8.07 1.26
CA GLY A 486 17.06 9.11 0.82
C GLY A 486 17.71 10.48 0.53
N GLN A 487 19.03 10.54 0.35
CA GLN A 487 19.77 11.74 -0.02
C GLN A 487 20.97 11.37 -0.92
N GLU A 488 21.39 12.30 -1.78
CA GLU A 488 22.58 12.14 -2.65
C GLU A 488 23.93 12.32 -1.91
N GLU A 489 23.95 12.13 -0.62
CA GLU A 489 25.19 12.26 0.15
C GLU A 489 26.09 11.05 -0.01
N ALA A 490 27.39 11.28 -0.10
CA ALA A 490 28.38 10.23 -0.14
C ALA A 490 28.28 9.35 1.11
N LEU A 491 28.36 8.04 0.93
CA LEU A 491 28.42 7.09 2.03
C LEU A 491 29.62 7.37 2.94
N HIS A 492 29.57 6.90 4.19
CA HIS A 492 30.75 6.97 5.06
C HIS A 492 31.92 6.20 4.42
N GLU A 493 33.09 6.82 4.39
CA GLU A 493 34.30 6.22 3.83
C GLU A 493 34.86 5.09 4.70
N SER A 494 34.54 5.12 6.00
CA SER A 494 35.00 4.12 6.97
C SER A 494 34.05 4.02 8.18
N MET A 495 34.17 2.92 8.93
CA MET A 495 33.47 2.76 10.20
C MET A 495 33.89 3.81 11.23
N ASP A 496 35.17 4.20 11.26
CA ASP A 496 35.66 5.20 12.19
C ASP A 496 35.01 6.56 11.93
N HIS A 497 34.90 6.98 10.67
CA HIS A 497 34.20 8.21 10.29
C HIS A 497 32.70 8.18 10.70
N MET A 498 32.03 7.05 10.50
CA MET A 498 30.65 6.88 10.92
C MET A 498 30.51 6.97 12.45
N ILE A 499 31.41 6.35 13.21
CA ILE A 499 31.41 6.36 14.68
C ILE A 499 31.62 7.79 15.20
N GLU A 500 32.60 8.53 14.66
CA GLU A 500 32.89 9.92 15.06
C GLU A 500 31.64 10.82 14.86
N GLU A 501 31.00 10.69 13.70
CA GLU A 501 29.79 11.46 13.39
C GLU A 501 28.64 11.09 14.31
N TYR A 502 28.40 9.80 14.59
CA TYR A 502 27.34 9.36 15.47
C TYR A 502 27.58 9.82 16.92
N ILE A 503 28.82 9.78 17.41
CA ILE A 503 29.17 10.29 18.74
C ILE A 503 28.96 11.81 18.80
N ALA A 504 29.32 12.55 17.76
CA ALA A 504 29.11 13.99 17.70
C ALA A 504 27.62 14.33 17.76
N ALA A 505 26.79 13.59 17.01
CA ALA A 505 25.34 13.74 17.01
C ALA A 505 24.70 13.39 18.36
N MET A 506 25.14 12.30 19.04
CA MET A 506 24.69 11.98 20.40
C MET A 506 24.95 13.13 21.37
N ARG A 507 26.14 13.70 21.33
CA ARG A 507 26.53 14.81 22.24
C ARG A 507 25.74 16.10 21.97
N SER A 508 25.12 16.24 20.81
CA SER A 508 24.31 17.42 20.50
C SER A 508 22.92 17.40 21.16
N VAL A 509 22.46 16.24 21.64
CA VAL A 509 21.13 16.04 22.26
C VAL A 509 21.19 15.55 23.69
N GLN A 510 22.38 15.41 24.28
CA GLN A 510 22.64 15.21 25.70
C GLN A 510 23.03 16.53 26.32
#